data_b985d2dcc51099f0a6dc4f6e21bbbd91
#
_entry.id   b985d2dcc51099f0a6dc4f6e21bbbd91
#
_cell.length_a   1.000
_cell.length_b   1.000
_cell.length_c   1.000
_cell.angle_alpha   90.00
_cell.angle_beta   90.00
_cell.angle_gamma   90.00
#
_symmetry.space_group_name_H-M   'P 1'
#
loop_
_entity.id
_entity.type
_entity.pdbx_description
1 polymer ?
#
loop_
_entity_poly.entity_id
_entity_poly.type
_entity_poly.pdbx_seq_one_letter_code
_entity_poly.pdbx_strand_id
1 'polypeptide(L)'
;MIEFYVESLSLDAMDRELFQSLHELPEHLKLLSAPQQKEFYFHCEKMCGEFASRDRGYGSALKSHLNILILSLFRLSGRTAVKKSEGAFLGDFERLIELNFSRQHNVEFYARALGLSPKALTMRVHRLLGKSAREMIHDRCLLEAQRYLGYTTMPIAEVGLRLGFQDPNYFSRFFKAKTGFSPGAFRDRNN
;
A
#
# COMPACT_ATOMS: atom_id res chain seq x y z
N MET A 1 11.40 0.83 -13.97
CA MET A 1 10.80 0.46 -12.67
C MET A 1 9.29 0.54 -12.87
N ILE A 2 8.54 -0.53 -12.61
CA ILE A 2 7.08 -0.51 -12.72
C ILE A 2 6.56 -0.37 -11.30
N GLU A 3 5.99 0.79 -10.97
CA GLU A 3 5.34 1.03 -9.69
C GLU A 3 3.85 0.74 -9.82
N PHE A 4 3.34 -0.13 -8.97
CA PHE A 4 1.91 -0.44 -8.88
C PHE A 4 1.34 0.18 -7.61
N TYR A 5 0.28 0.95 -7.77
CA TYR A 5 -0.51 1.39 -6.63
C TYR A 5 -1.56 0.32 -6.33
N VAL A 6 -1.49 -0.26 -5.14
CA VAL A 6 -2.39 -1.34 -4.68
C VAL A 6 -3.87 -0.96 -4.84
N GLU A 7 -4.20 0.31 -4.73
CA GLU A 7 -5.56 0.84 -4.83
C GLU A 7 -6.12 0.87 -6.25
N SER A 8 -5.24 0.86 -7.26
CA SER A 8 -5.70 0.72 -8.66
C SER A 8 -6.10 -0.72 -9.00
N LEU A 9 -5.77 -1.65 -8.10
CA LEU A 9 -6.15 -3.04 -8.18
C LEU A 9 -7.47 -3.19 -7.42
N SER A 10 -8.61 -3.34 -8.11
CA SER A 10 -9.86 -3.76 -7.45
C SER A 10 -9.70 -5.21 -7.00
N LEU A 11 -9.13 -5.39 -5.79
CA LEU A 11 -8.86 -6.69 -5.21
C LEU A 11 -10.14 -7.21 -4.54
N ASP A 12 -10.46 -8.48 -4.74
CA ASP A 12 -11.46 -9.15 -3.91
C ASP A 12 -10.90 -9.39 -2.49
N ALA A 13 -11.72 -9.94 -1.60
CA ALA A 13 -11.32 -10.17 -0.21
C ALA A 13 -10.12 -11.12 -0.09
N MET A 14 -9.99 -12.09 -1.00
CA MET A 14 -8.92 -13.09 -1.01
C MET A 14 -7.62 -12.49 -1.54
N ASP A 15 -7.69 -11.69 -2.60
CA ASP A 15 -6.57 -10.94 -3.14
C ASP A 15 -6.01 -9.95 -2.11
N ARG A 16 -6.87 -9.30 -1.32
CA ARG A 16 -6.45 -8.39 -0.23
C ARG A 16 -5.70 -9.13 0.88
N GLU A 17 -6.19 -10.28 1.31
CA GLU A 17 -5.52 -11.10 2.32
C GLU A 17 -4.11 -11.52 1.83
N LEU A 18 -4.01 -11.84 0.55
CA LEU A 18 -2.75 -12.20 -0.10
C LEU A 18 -1.76 -11.03 -0.15
N PHE A 19 -2.24 -9.83 -0.54
CA PHE A 19 -1.42 -8.61 -0.56
C PHE A 19 -0.94 -8.20 0.84
N GLN A 20 -1.77 -8.37 1.85
CA GLN A 20 -1.40 -8.15 3.25
C GLN A 20 -0.27 -9.07 3.68
N SER A 21 -0.26 -10.29 3.17
CA SER A 21 0.80 -11.28 3.46
C SER A 21 2.14 -10.97 2.78
N LEU A 22 2.20 -10.05 1.81
CA LEU A 22 3.46 -9.65 1.16
C LEU A 22 4.45 -8.99 2.13
N HIS A 23 3.96 -8.28 3.14
CA HIS A 23 4.81 -7.70 4.18
C HIS A 23 5.51 -8.75 5.06
N GLU A 24 5.07 -9.98 4.97
CA GLU A 24 5.62 -11.12 5.71
C GLU A 24 6.61 -11.94 4.89
N LEU A 25 6.80 -11.61 3.62
CA LEU A 25 7.79 -12.27 2.79
C LEU A 25 9.19 -11.97 3.36
N PRO A 26 10.05 -12.98 3.48
CA PRO A 26 11.42 -12.77 3.91
C PRO A 26 12.13 -11.83 2.92
N GLU A 27 12.97 -10.94 3.43
CA GLU A 27 13.79 -10.03 2.61
C GLU A 27 14.61 -10.76 1.53
N HIS A 28 14.89 -12.03 1.76
CA HIS A 28 15.57 -12.92 0.81
C HIS A 28 14.72 -14.15 0.55
N LEU A 29 14.13 -14.23 -0.63
CA LEU A 29 13.55 -15.47 -1.11
C LEU A 29 14.67 -16.49 -1.36
N LYS A 30 14.50 -17.73 -0.89
CA LYS A 30 15.36 -18.84 -1.29
C LYS A 30 15.38 -18.89 -2.82
N LEU A 31 16.56 -19.15 -3.39
CA LEU A 31 16.74 -19.33 -4.82
C LEU A 31 15.62 -20.21 -5.40
N LEU A 32 14.88 -19.64 -6.33
CA LEU A 32 13.83 -20.34 -7.05
C LEU A 32 14.46 -21.52 -7.82
N SER A 33 13.79 -22.66 -7.84
CA SER A 33 14.16 -23.75 -8.75
C SER A 33 14.03 -23.29 -10.22
N ALA A 34 14.77 -23.91 -11.13
CA ALA A 34 14.74 -23.52 -12.54
C ALA A 34 13.32 -23.46 -13.16
N PRO A 35 12.37 -24.40 -12.86
CA PRO A 35 10.98 -24.26 -13.31
C PRO A 35 10.28 -23.02 -12.74
N GLN A 36 10.49 -22.71 -11.47
CA GLN A 36 9.89 -21.55 -10.80
C GLN A 36 10.42 -20.22 -11.35
N GLN A 37 11.73 -20.16 -11.64
CA GLN A 37 12.32 -19.01 -12.32
C GLN A 37 11.69 -18.79 -13.69
N LYS A 38 11.51 -19.87 -14.48
CA LYS A 38 10.90 -19.79 -15.80
C LYS A 38 9.47 -19.26 -15.74
N GLU A 39 8.67 -19.72 -14.81
CA GLU A 39 7.30 -19.24 -14.58
C GLU A 39 7.30 -17.74 -14.17
N PHE A 40 8.18 -17.36 -13.26
CA PHE A 40 8.32 -15.97 -12.83
C PHE A 40 8.67 -15.05 -14.00
N TYR A 41 9.71 -15.39 -14.77
CA TYR A 41 10.11 -14.60 -15.95
C TYR A 41 9.02 -14.54 -17.00
N PHE A 42 8.30 -15.63 -17.25
CA PHE A 42 7.18 -15.65 -18.17
C PHE A 42 6.13 -14.58 -17.83
N HIS A 43 5.73 -14.49 -16.56
CA HIS A 43 4.76 -13.48 -16.15
C HIS A 43 5.32 -12.07 -16.21
N CYS A 44 6.59 -11.86 -15.89
CA CYS A 44 7.25 -10.55 -16.04
C CYS A 44 7.30 -10.11 -17.52
N GLU A 45 7.66 -10.99 -18.44
CA GLU A 45 7.67 -10.70 -19.87
C GLU A 45 6.27 -10.37 -20.39
N LYS A 46 5.25 -11.10 -19.97
CA LYS A 46 3.87 -10.81 -20.32
C LYS A 46 3.44 -9.43 -19.82
N MET A 47 3.77 -9.08 -18.59
CA MET A 47 3.48 -7.74 -18.06
C MET A 47 4.18 -6.63 -18.87
N CYS A 48 5.44 -6.83 -19.25
CA CYS A 48 6.16 -5.89 -20.08
C CYS A 48 5.51 -5.73 -21.47
N GLY A 49 5.08 -6.83 -22.10
CA GLY A 49 4.37 -6.83 -23.37
C GLY A 49 3.04 -6.08 -23.29
N GLU A 50 2.20 -6.39 -22.32
CA GLU A 50 0.92 -5.70 -22.09
C GLU A 50 1.11 -4.20 -21.83
N PHE A 51 2.13 -3.84 -21.05
CA PHE A 51 2.43 -2.43 -20.79
C PHE A 51 2.93 -1.69 -22.02
N ALA A 52 3.67 -2.35 -22.91
CA ALA A 52 4.20 -1.76 -24.15
C ALA A 52 3.11 -1.60 -25.21
N SER A 53 2.24 -2.61 -25.41
CA SER A 53 1.17 -2.57 -26.41
C SER A 53 0.03 -1.63 -26.03
N ARG A 54 -0.29 -1.59 -24.72
CA ARG A 54 -1.45 -0.85 -24.17
C ARG A 54 -2.77 -1.16 -24.86
N ASP A 55 -2.94 -2.41 -25.31
CA ASP A 55 -4.16 -2.86 -25.93
C ASP A 55 -5.36 -2.78 -24.98
N ARG A 56 -6.56 -2.85 -25.54
CA ARG A 56 -7.79 -2.80 -24.74
C ARG A 56 -7.77 -3.90 -23.65
N GLY A 57 -7.84 -3.50 -22.40
CA GLY A 57 -7.81 -4.43 -21.25
C GLY A 57 -6.43 -4.71 -20.67
N TYR A 58 -5.35 -4.07 -21.18
CA TYR A 58 -3.99 -4.27 -20.70
C TYR A 58 -3.85 -4.11 -19.18
N GLY A 59 -4.57 -3.16 -18.57
CA GLY A 59 -4.55 -2.97 -17.13
C GLY A 59 -5.09 -4.19 -16.35
N SER A 60 -6.12 -4.86 -16.87
CA SER A 60 -6.65 -6.09 -16.28
C SER A 60 -5.69 -7.27 -16.48
N ALA A 61 -5.03 -7.35 -17.63
CA ALA A 61 -4.01 -8.36 -17.89
C ALA A 61 -2.80 -8.19 -16.97
N LEU A 62 -2.28 -6.97 -16.82
CA LEU A 62 -1.21 -6.64 -15.88
C LEU A 62 -1.57 -7.09 -14.45
N LYS A 63 -2.77 -6.76 -14.00
CA LYS A 63 -3.28 -7.13 -12.69
C LYS A 63 -3.30 -8.66 -12.50
N SER A 64 -3.80 -9.40 -13.49
CA SER A 64 -3.88 -10.84 -13.43
C SER A 64 -2.50 -11.49 -13.33
N HIS A 65 -1.55 -11.05 -14.12
CA HIS A 65 -0.17 -11.52 -14.06
C HIS A 65 0.50 -11.19 -12.73
N LEU A 66 0.27 -9.99 -12.19
CA LEU A 66 0.77 -9.58 -10.89
C LEU A 66 0.20 -10.46 -9.76
N ASN A 67 -1.10 -10.74 -9.78
CA ASN A 67 -1.73 -11.62 -8.80
C ASN A 67 -1.12 -13.04 -8.82
N ILE A 68 -0.87 -13.59 -10.02
CA ILE A 68 -0.22 -14.91 -10.14
C ILE A 68 1.19 -14.87 -9.54
N LEU A 69 1.98 -13.83 -9.82
CA LEU A 69 3.32 -13.68 -9.24
C LEU A 69 3.28 -13.62 -7.71
N ILE A 70 2.37 -12.86 -7.15
CA ILE A 70 2.18 -12.75 -5.70
C ILE A 70 1.82 -14.10 -5.09
N LEU A 71 0.87 -14.82 -5.69
CA LEU A 71 0.48 -16.18 -5.27
C LEU A 71 1.67 -17.15 -5.30
N SER A 72 2.47 -17.07 -6.35
CA SER A 72 3.65 -17.92 -6.50
C SER A 72 4.69 -17.62 -5.42
N LEU A 73 4.95 -16.34 -5.14
CA LEU A 73 5.85 -15.91 -4.06
C LEU A 73 5.37 -16.39 -2.69
N PHE A 74 4.06 -16.25 -2.42
CA PHE A 74 3.45 -16.70 -1.18
C PHE A 74 3.60 -18.21 -0.98
N ARG A 75 3.33 -19.00 -2.01
CA ARG A 75 3.52 -20.47 -1.97
C ARG A 75 4.98 -20.86 -1.72
N LEU A 76 5.92 -20.10 -2.28
CA LEU A 76 7.36 -20.32 -2.10
C LEU A 76 7.87 -19.99 -0.72
N SER A 77 7.23 -19.06 -0.02
CA SER A 77 7.62 -18.67 1.34
C SER A 77 7.49 -19.82 2.36
N GLY A 78 6.79 -20.91 1.99
CA GLY A 78 6.59 -22.09 2.85
C GLY A 78 5.79 -21.78 4.12
N ARG A 79 5.23 -20.58 4.22
CA ARG A 79 4.43 -20.15 5.37
C ARG A 79 3.01 -20.71 5.25
N THR A 80 2.74 -21.74 6.01
CA THR A 80 1.37 -22.08 6.38
C THR A 80 0.80 -20.91 7.19
N ALA A 81 -0.29 -20.37 6.70
CA ALA A 81 -1.18 -19.39 7.32
C ALA A 81 -0.63 -18.72 8.59
N VAL A 82 -0.31 -17.43 8.49
CA VAL A 82 -0.29 -16.53 9.66
C VAL A 82 -1.45 -16.94 10.57
N LYS A 83 -1.19 -17.03 11.87
CA LYS A 83 -2.24 -17.35 12.82
C LYS A 83 -3.46 -16.55 12.44
N LYS A 84 -4.53 -17.23 12.05
CA LYS A 84 -5.78 -16.68 11.48
C LYS A 84 -6.30 -15.42 12.20
N SER A 85 -5.91 -15.25 13.47
CA SER A 85 -6.23 -14.11 14.33
C SER A 85 -5.36 -12.86 14.11
N GLU A 86 -4.13 -13.00 13.61
CA GLU A 86 -3.21 -11.86 13.41
C GLU A 86 -3.37 -11.26 12.00
N GLY A 87 -3.59 -12.09 10.98
CA GLY A 87 -3.95 -11.64 9.65
C GLY A 87 -5.30 -10.93 9.63
N ALA A 88 -6.31 -11.49 10.30
CA ALA A 88 -7.61 -10.83 10.45
C ALA A 88 -7.51 -9.47 11.15
N PHE A 89 -6.68 -9.37 12.20
CA PHE A 89 -6.44 -8.10 12.88
C PHE A 89 -5.81 -7.05 11.96
N LEU A 90 -4.78 -7.42 11.21
CA LEU A 90 -4.14 -6.48 10.27
C LEU A 90 -5.13 -6.04 9.20
N GLY A 91 -5.89 -6.97 8.63
CA GLY A 91 -6.92 -6.65 7.65
C GLY A 91 -7.99 -5.70 8.18
N ASP A 92 -8.42 -5.88 9.42
CA ASP A 92 -9.36 -4.96 10.07
C ASP A 92 -8.74 -3.58 10.29
N PHE A 93 -7.47 -3.51 10.69
CA PHE A 93 -6.78 -2.24 10.90
C PHE A 93 -6.57 -1.49 9.57
N GLU A 94 -6.10 -2.17 8.53
CA GLU A 94 -5.93 -1.58 7.19
C GLU A 94 -7.27 -1.13 6.61
N ARG A 95 -8.32 -1.93 6.72
CA ARG A 95 -9.65 -1.53 6.31
C ARG A 95 -10.14 -0.28 7.04
N LEU A 96 -9.88 -0.16 8.33
CA LEU A 96 -10.20 1.05 9.09
C LEU A 96 -9.40 2.26 8.61
N ILE A 97 -8.12 2.09 8.26
CA ILE A 97 -7.30 3.13 7.66
C ILE A 97 -7.94 3.57 6.35
N GLU A 98 -8.21 2.65 5.42
CA GLU A 98 -8.81 2.96 4.12
C GLU A 98 -10.11 3.77 4.24
N LEU A 99 -10.96 3.42 5.18
CA LEU A 99 -12.24 4.10 5.39
C LEU A 99 -12.11 5.48 6.03
N ASN A 100 -11.00 5.75 6.75
CA ASN A 100 -10.95 6.92 7.64
C ASN A 100 -9.70 7.80 7.48
N PHE A 101 -8.67 7.39 6.73
CA PHE A 101 -7.39 8.11 6.64
C PHE A 101 -7.54 9.59 6.25
N SER A 102 -8.56 9.93 5.46
CA SER A 102 -8.81 11.30 5.02
C SER A 102 -9.49 12.19 6.09
N ARG A 103 -9.84 11.63 7.24
CA ARG A 103 -10.54 12.37 8.32
C ARG A 103 -9.94 12.14 9.69
N GLN A 104 -9.27 11.01 9.88
CA GLN A 104 -8.76 10.57 11.19
C GLN A 104 -7.29 10.17 11.09
N HIS A 105 -6.42 11.01 11.66
CA HIS A 105 -4.97 10.74 11.71
C HIS A 105 -4.52 10.25 13.09
N ASN A 106 -5.45 10.24 14.05
CA ASN A 106 -5.15 9.92 15.44
C ASN A 106 -5.25 8.41 15.71
N VAL A 107 -4.19 7.82 16.26
CA VAL A 107 -4.10 6.39 16.61
C VAL A 107 -5.21 5.97 17.59
N GLU A 108 -5.64 6.87 18.50
CA GLU A 108 -6.70 6.60 19.46
C GLU A 108 -8.03 6.21 18.81
N PHE A 109 -8.37 6.84 17.68
CA PHE A 109 -9.58 6.50 16.93
C PHE A 109 -9.55 5.03 16.49
N TYR A 110 -8.47 4.61 15.86
CA TYR A 110 -8.31 3.25 15.34
C TYR A 110 -8.20 2.22 16.45
N ALA A 111 -7.47 2.55 17.52
CA ALA A 111 -7.34 1.69 18.68
C ALA A 111 -8.71 1.41 19.31
N ARG A 112 -9.52 2.44 19.52
CA ARG A 112 -10.87 2.32 20.06
C ARG A 112 -11.77 1.47 19.16
N ALA A 113 -11.71 1.66 17.85
CA ALA A 113 -12.49 0.88 16.89
C ALA A 113 -12.13 -0.61 16.89
N LEU A 114 -10.87 -0.94 17.23
CA LEU A 114 -10.37 -2.33 17.35
C LEU A 114 -10.47 -2.89 18.80
N GLY A 115 -11.05 -2.14 19.74
CA GLY A 115 -11.15 -2.58 21.14
C GLY A 115 -9.79 -2.64 21.88
N LEU A 116 -8.82 -1.81 21.44
CA LEU A 116 -7.45 -1.79 21.98
C LEU A 116 -7.11 -0.42 22.59
N SER A 117 -6.09 -0.40 23.43
CA SER A 117 -5.43 0.85 23.80
C SER A 117 -4.48 1.31 22.65
N PRO A 118 -4.18 2.62 22.51
CA PRO A 118 -3.23 3.12 21.50
C PRO A 118 -1.86 2.46 21.58
N LYS A 119 -1.40 2.19 22.82
CA LYS A 119 -0.13 1.49 23.06
C LYS A 119 -0.20 0.04 22.56
N ALA A 120 -1.28 -0.67 22.87
CA ALA A 120 -1.46 -2.06 22.44
C ALA A 120 -1.55 -2.17 20.92
N LEU A 121 -2.30 -1.27 20.27
CA LEU A 121 -2.35 -1.20 18.79
C LEU A 121 -0.96 -1.00 18.21
N THR A 122 -0.23 0.03 18.65
CA THR A 122 1.12 0.34 18.15
C THR A 122 2.09 -0.81 18.35
N MET A 123 2.10 -1.42 19.54
CA MET A 123 2.97 -2.57 19.83
C MET A 123 2.64 -3.79 18.94
N ARG A 124 1.35 -4.06 18.72
CA ARG A 124 0.92 -5.20 17.92
C ARG A 124 1.28 -5.00 16.44
N VAL A 125 1.01 -3.82 15.91
CA VAL A 125 1.38 -3.45 14.53
C VAL A 125 2.90 -3.49 14.36
N HIS A 126 3.66 -2.92 15.29
CA HIS A 126 5.11 -2.92 15.22
C HIS A 126 5.70 -4.35 15.24
N ARG A 127 5.15 -5.23 16.06
CA ARG A 127 5.57 -6.64 16.10
C ARG A 127 5.33 -7.35 14.77
N LEU A 128 4.23 -7.01 14.07
CA LEU A 128 3.83 -7.70 12.84
C LEU A 128 4.50 -7.13 11.59
N LEU A 129 4.70 -5.80 11.55
CA LEU A 129 5.11 -5.08 10.34
C LEU A 129 6.41 -4.27 10.51
N GLY A 130 6.98 -4.21 11.71
CA GLY A 130 8.15 -3.36 11.99
C GLY A 130 7.86 -1.85 11.99
N LYS A 131 6.60 -1.43 11.72
CA LYS A 131 6.15 -0.04 11.66
C LYS A 131 5.21 0.31 12.81
N SER A 132 5.14 1.57 13.20
CA SER A 132 4.12 2.03 14.14
C SER A 132 2.76 2.18 13.47
N ALA A 133 1.66 2.07 14.25
CA ALA A 133 0.32 2.34 13.75
C ALA A 133 0.18 3.73 13.13
N ARG A 134 0.85 4.74 13.71
CA ARG A 134 0.88 6.10 13.19
C ARG A 134 1.54 6.19 11.81
N GLU A 135 2.64 5.48 11.63
CA GLU A 135 3.33 5.44 10.33
C GLU A 135 2.43 4.87 9.26
N MET A 136 1.70 3.79 9.51
CA MET A 136 0.76 3.22 8.54
C MET A 136 -0.34 4.20 8.13
N ILE A 137 -0.94 4.90 9.10
CA ILE A 137 -1.95 5.92 8.81
C ILE A 137 -1.36 7.06 7.97
N HIS A 138 -0.18 7.53 8.33
CA HIS A 138 0.52 8.60 7.62
C HIS A 138 0.99 8.18 6.22
N ASP A 139 1.46 6.95 6.06
CA ASP A 139 1.90 6.43 4.76
C ASP A 139 0.70 6.39 3.80
N ARG A 140 -0.49 6.01 4.27
CA ARG A 140 -1.71 6.04 3.46
C ARG A 140 -2.14 7.46 3.07
N CYS A 141 -2.09 8.40 4.02
CA CYS A 141 -2.33 9.82 3.73
C CYS A 141 -1.35 10.36 2.69
N LEU A 142 -0.08 10.01 2.82
CA LEU A 142 0.97 10.44 1.91
C LEU A 142 0.73 9.93 0.49
N LEU A 143 0.39 8.66 0.35
CA LEU A 143 0.09 8.05 -0.94
C LEU A 143 -1.04 8.79 -1.67
N GLU A 144 -2.14 9.09 -0.97
CA GLU A 144 -3.24 9.84 -1.56
C GLU A 144 -2.86 11.29 -1.89
N ALA A 145 -2.03 11.93 -1.03
CA ALA A 145 -1.49 13.26 -1.31
C ALA A 145 -0.67 13.27 -2.60
N GLN A 146 0.21 12.29 -2.79
CA GLN A 146 1.00 12.14 -4.00
C GLN A 146 0.12 11.97 -5.24
N ARG A 147 -0.97 11.19 -5.11
CA ARG A 147 -1.93 10.98 -6.19
C ARG A 147 -2.66 12.28 -6.58
N TYR A 148 -3.18 13.03 -5.61
CA TYR A 148 -3.80 14.32 -5.90
C TYR A 148 -2.81 15.30 -6.53
N LEU A 149 -1.59 15.37 -6.01
CA LEU A 149 -0.59 16.31 -6.52
C LEU A 149 -0.07 15.95 -7.91
N GLY A 150 0.07 14.66 -8.21
CA GLY A 150 0.61 14.18 -9.49
C GLY A 150 -0.41 14.07 -10.63
N TYR A 151 -1.71 13.91 -10.29
CA TYR A 151 -2.73 13.63 -11.31
C TYR A 151 -3.88 14.64 -11.34
N THR A 152 -3.82 15.69 -10.54
CA THR A 152 -4.85 16.74 -10.55
C THR A 152 -4.24 18.13 -10.45
N THR A 153 -5.01 19.12 -10.91
CA THR A 153 -4.68 20.54 -10.78
C THR A 153 -5.22 21.17 -9.47
N MET A 154 -5.70 20.33 -8.55
CA MET A 154 -6.30 20.77 -7.29
C MET A 154 -5.34 21.65 -6.49
N PRO A 155 -5.78 22.81 -5.94
CA PRO A 155 -4.94 23.65 -5.09
C PRO A 155 -4.34 22.86 -3.91
N ILE A 156 -3.08 23.12 -3.58
CA ILE A 156 -2.37 22.41 -2.50
C ILE A 156 -3.12 22.50 -1.16
N ALA A 157 -3.70 23.66 -0.86
CA ALA A 157 -4.50 23.84 0.34
C ALA A 157 -5.74 22.92 0.34
N GLU A 158 -6.40 22.77 -0.80
CA GLU A 158 -7.55 21.89 -0.95
C GLU A 158 -7.17 20.42 -0.79
N VAL A 159 -6.02 20.01 -1.34
CA VAL A 159 -5.48 18.64 -1.12
C VAL A 159 -5.33 18.38 0.38
N GLY A 160 -4.71 19.31 1.11
CA GLY A 160 -4.56 19.19 2.56
C GLY A 160 -5.92 19.06 3.29
N LEU A 161 -6.89 19.90 2.95
CA LEU A 161 -8.23 19.86 3.54
C LEU A 161 -8.96 18.54 3.25
N ARG A 162 -8.89 18.03 2.02
CA ARG A 162 -9.48 16.72 1.65
C ARG A 162 -8.87 15.56 2.39
N LEU A 163 -7.61 15.68 2.74
CA LEU A 163 -6.90 14.69 3.55
C LEU A 163 -7.04 14.90 5.05
N GLY A 164 -7.92 15.80 5.50
CA GLY A 164 -8.23 16.03 6.90
C GLY A 164 -7.26 16.93 7.65
N PHE A 165 -6.33 17.60 6.96
CA PHE A 165 -5.44 18.57 7.57
C PHE A 165 -6.17 19.92 7.67
N GLN A 166 -6.40 20.39 8.89
CA GLN A 166 -7.07 21.67 9.11
C GLN A 166 -6.18 22.88 8.78
N ASP A 167 -4.86 22.71 8.87
CA ASP A 167 -3.86 23.74 8.54
C ASP A 167 -3.06 23.31 7.28
N PRO A 168 -3.16 24.07 6.17
CA PRO A 168 -2.39 23.83 4.95
C PRO A 168 -0.87 23.87 5.16
N ASN A 169 -0.39 24.67 6.12
CA ASN A 169 1.03 24.73 6.44
C ASN A 169 1.49 23.45 7.15
N TYR A 170 0.62 22.89 8.00
CA TYR A 170 0.90 21.61 8.64
C TYR A 170 0.94 20.47 7.59
N PHE A 171 0.01 20.44 6.65
CA PHE A 171 0.06 19.52 5.52
C PHE A 171 1.36 19.64 4.73
N SER A 172 1.76 20.86 4.38
CA SER A 172 3.00 21.10 3.62
C SER A 172 4.24 20.62 4.36
N ARG A 173 4.32 20.84 5.67
CA ARG A 173 5.41 20.34 6.54
C ARG A 173 5.40 18.81 6.62
N PHE A 174 4.23 18.21 6.83
CA PHE A 174 4.05 16.77 6.84
C PHE A 174 4.54 16.13 5.54
N PHE A 175 4.07 16.64 4.40
CA PHE A 175 4.44 16.13 3.09
C PHE A 175 5.94 16.25 2.82
N LYS A 176 6.53 17.43 3.12
CA LYS A 176 7.97 17.66 2.96
C LYS A 176 8.81 16.76 3.87
N ALA A 177 8.40 16.54 5.10
CA ALA A 177 9.09 15.66 6.04
C ALA A 177 9.13 14.21 5.56
N LYS A 178 8.09 13.77 4.85
CA LYS A 178 7.96 12.39 4.35
C LYS A 178 8.61 12.19 2.98
N THR A 179 8.60 13.18 2.10
CA THR A 179 9.07 13.05 0.69
C THR A 179 10.39 13.75 0.41
N GLY A 180 10.81 14.67 1.28
CA GLY A 180 11.93 15.56 1.04
C GLY A 180 11.58 16.80 0.19
N PHE A 181 10.40 16.84 -0.45
CA PHE A 181 9.96 17.92 -1.36
C PHE A 181 8.73 18.63 -0.81
N SER A 182 8.62 19.93 -1.10
CA SER A 182 7.34 20.61 -0.87
C SER A 182 6.26 20.07 -1.82
N PRO A 183 4.96 20.17 -1.46
CA PRO A 183 3.87 19.73 -2.34
C PRO A 183 3.93 20.38 -3.74
N GLY A 184 4.30 21.68 -3.83
CA GLY A 184 4.47 22.38 -5.10
C GLY A 184 5.62 21.80 -5.92
N ALA A 185 6.82 21.69 -5.33
CA ALA A 185 7.98 21.12 -6.00
C ALA A 185 7.75 19.66 -6.44
N PHE A 186 6.95 18.89 -5.67
CA PHE A 186 6.57 17.54 -6.06
C PHE A 186 5.66 17.54 -7.29
N ARG A 187 4.67 18.43 -7.35
CA ARG A 187 3.78 18.60 -8.51
C ARG A 187 4.55 18.97 -9.75
N ASP A 188 5.43 19.98 -9.67
CA ASP A 188 6.20 20.49 -10.82
C ASP A 188 7.13 19.43 -11.44
N ARG A 189 7.54 18.43 -10.66
CA ARG A 189 8.37 17.31 -11.14
C ARG A 189 7.58 16.21 -11.87
N ASN A 190 6.27 16.13 -11.64
CA ASN A 190 5.40 15.07 -12.18
C ASN A 190 4.50 15.58 -13.34
N ASN A 191 4.51 16.88 -13.62
CA ASN A 191 3.90 17.52 -14.78
C ASN A 191 4.94 17.78 -15.85
#